data_edfb40ac35e88c93b4e209328327a101
#
_entry.id   edfb40ac35e88c93b4e209328327a101
#
_cell.length_a   1.000
_cell.length_b   1.000
_cell.length_c   1.000
_cell.angle_alpha   90.00
_cell.angle_beta   90.00
_cell.angle_gamma   90.00
#
_symmetry.space_group_name_H-M   'P 1'
#
loop_
_entity.id
_entity.type
_entity.pdbx_description
1 polymer ?
#
loop_
_entity_poly.entity_id
_entity_poly.type
_entity_poly.pdbx_seq_one_letter_code
_entity_poly.pdbx_strand_id
1 'polypeptide(L)'
;MSFRALAFSFRMGDNTVGKIVKETVEILWEELHPLHMPLPTTESLKNNANEFENVWNFPYVVGCLDGKHIRIVCPTDSGEMFFNYKKYFSVVLQGLVDANYNFISVDMGVSGNKAMDARFWPQTCSVSSMEQE
;
A
#
# COMPACT_ATOMS: atom_id res chain seq x y z
N MET A 1 -4.05 17.31 -9.84
CA MET A 1 -5.05 18.40 -9.90
C MET A 1 -5.18 18.98 -8.51
N SER A 2 -5.23 20.30 -8.32
CA SER A 2 -5.36 20.91 -6.99
C SER A 2 -6.83 21.06 -6.60
N PHE A 3 -7.14 21.09 -5.30
CA PHE A 3 -8.51 21.35 -4.83
C PHE A 3 -9.07 22.66 -5.36
N ARG A 4 -8.22 23.69 -5.50
CA ARG A 4 -8.58 24.98 -6.09
C ARG A 4 -9.02 24.85 -7.56
N ALA A 5 -8.35 24.01 -8.36
CA ALA A 5 -8.76 23.77 -9.74
C ALA A 5 -10.12 23.05 -9.84
N LEU A 6 -10.36 22.08 -8.94
CA LEU A 6 -11.67 21.42 -8.82
C LEU A 6 -12.76 22.40 -8.37
N ALA A 7 -12.47 23.19 -7.34
CA ALA A 7 -13.39 24.21 -6.82
C ALA A 7 -13.83 25.18 -7.93
N PHE A 8 -12.89 25.64 -8.73
CA PHE A 8 -13.17 26.52 -9.86
C PHE A 8 -14.03 25.83 -10.93
N SER A 9 -13.69 24.58 -11.30
CA SER A 9 -14.43 23.82 -12.33
C SER A 9 -15.87 23.54 -11.92
N PHE A 10 -16.09 23.20 -10.64
CA PHE A 10 -17.43 22.85 -10.13
C PHE A 10 -18.15 24.02 -9.44
N ARG A 11 -17.57 25.22 -9.45
CA ARG A 11 -18.12 26.44 -8.81
C ARG A 11 -18.47 26.24 -7.34
N MET A 12 -17.57 25.57 -6.61
CA MET A 12 -17.69 25.28 -5.19
C MET A 12 -16.60 25.98 -4.39
N GLY A 13 -16.75 26.09 -3.07
CA GLY A 13 -15.69 26.55 -2.18
C GLY A 13 -14.57 25.51 -2.02
N ASP A 14 -13.32 25.96 -1.92
CA ASP A 14 -12.14 25.09 -1.74
C ASP A 14 -12.31 24.11 -0.56
N ASN A 15 -12.85 24.60 0.56
CA ASN A 15 -13.10 23.78 1.76
C ASN A 15 -14.16 22.69 1.52
N THR A 16 -15.19 23.01 0.72
CA THR A 16 -16.24 22.04 0.37
C THR A 16 -15.67 20.92 -0.48
N VAL A 17 -14.85 21.26 -1.48
CA VAL A 17 -14.15 20.27 -2.30
C VAL A 17 -13.24 19.38 -1.45
N GLY A 18 -12.48 19.98 -0.53
CA GLY A 18 -11.61 19.22 0.38
C GLY A 18 -12.38 18.20 1.23
N LYS A 19 -13.54 18.60 1.78
CA LYS A 19 -14.43 17.70 2.52
C LYS A 19 -14.95 16.55 1.65
N ILE A 20 -15.52 16.87 0.49
CA ILE A 20 -16.07 15.86 -0.41
C ILE A 20 -15.01 14.85 -0.81
N VAL A 21 -13.81 15.30 -1.19
CA VAL A 21 -12.73 14.39 -1.58
C VAL A 21 -12.32 13.48 -0.42
N LYS A 22 -12.18 14.04 0.80
CA LYS A 22 -11.81 13.27 1.98
C LYS A 22 -12.86 12.20 2.30
N GLU A 23 -14.12 12.59 2.44
CA GLU A 23 -15.23 11.68 2.71
C GLU A 23 -15.37 10.59 1.64
N THR A 24 -15.23 10.96 0.37
CA THR A 24 -15.31 9.99 -0.73
C THR A 24 -14.17 8.97 -0.68
N VAL A 25 -12.93 9.40 -0.41
CA VAL A 25 -11.78 8.49 -0.31
C VAL A 25 -11.92 7.55 0.89
N GLU A 26 -12.40 8.05 2.03
CA GLU A 26 -12.65 7.24 3.23
C GLU A 26 -13.70 6.15 2.94
N ILE A 27 -14.85 6.52 2.35
CA ILE A 27 -15.91 5.57 2.00
C ILE A 27 -15.41 4.54 0.95
N LEU A 28 -14.70 4.99 -0.07
CA LEU A 28 -14.14 4.08 -1.07
C LEU A 28 -13.17 3.07 -0.44
N TRP A 29 -12.35 3.51 0.49
CA TRP A 29 -11.44 2.62 1.20
C TRP A 29 -12.19 1.61 2.07
N GLU A 30 -13.16 2.07 2.86
CA GLU A 30 -13.95 1.20 3.76
C GLU A 30 -14.75 0.15 3.00
N GLU A 31 -15.35 0.50 1.86
CA GLU A 31 -16.20 -0.39 1.08
C GLU A 31 -15.40 -1.32 0.14
N LEU A 32 -14.35 -0.80 -0.52
CA LEU A 32 -13.64 -1.56 -1.54
C LEU A 32 -12.47 -2.38 -0.98
N HIS A 33 -11.83 -1.91 0.10
CA HIS A 33 -10.69 -2.63 0.66
C HIS A 33 -11.02 -4.07 1.07
N PRO A 34 -12.08 -4.35 1.85
CA PRO A 34 -12.40 -5.73 2.24
C PRO A 34 -12.86 -6.60 1.08
N LEU A 35 -13.36 -5.99 0.00
CA LEU A 35 -13.81 -6.71 -1.19
C LEU A 35 -12.63 -7.12 -2.10
N HIS A 36 -11.66 -6.22 -2.29
CA HIS A 36 -10.56 -6.42 -3.23
C HIS A 36 -9.26 -6.88 -2.59
N MET A 37 -9.07 -6.63 -1.30
CA MET A 37 -7.88 -7.01 -0.54
C MET A 37 -8.28 -7.66 0.79
N PRO A 38 -9.05 -8.75 0.78
CA PRO A 38 -9.37 -9.49 2.01
C PRO A 38 -8.09 -10.04 2.64
N LEU A 39 -8.10 -10.23 3.94
CA LEU A 39 -6.97 -10.85 4.63
C LEU A 39 -6.67 -12.23 4.02
N PRO A 40 -5.41 -12.51 3.63
CA PRO A 40 -5.06 -13.76 3.00
C PRO A 40 -5.25 -14.93 3.98
N THR A 41 -5.88 -15.99 3.51
CA THR A 41 -6.00 -17.26 4.23
C THR A 41 -4.84 -18.19 3.86
N THR A 42 -4.58 -19.21 4.68
CA THR A 42 -3.56 -20.22 4.37
C THR A 42 -3.85 -20.91 3.02
N GLU A 43 -5.11 -21.11 2.70
CA GLU A 43 -5.50 -21.70 1.42
C GLU A 43 -5.21 -20.77 0.24
N SER A 44 -5.56 -19.48 0.35
CA SER A 44 -5.25 -18.50 -0.69
C SER A 44 -3.74 -18.34 -0.93
N LEU A 45 -2.92 -18.38 0.13
CA LEU A 45 -1.46 -18.33 0.01
C LEU A 45 -0.90 -19.57 -0.68
N LYS A 46 -1.44 -20.77 -0.43
CA LYS A 46 -1.06 -22.00 -1.14
C LYS A 46 -1.44 -21.94 -2.62
N ASN A 47 -2.62 -21.42 -2.93
CA ASN A 47 -3.05 -21.22 -4.31
C ASN A 47 -2.14 -20.23 -5.05
N ASN A 48 -1.77 -19.12 -4.42
CA ASN A 48 -0.82 -18.17 -4.98
C ASN A 48 0.54 -18.82 -5.24
N ALA A 49 1.05 -19.66 -4.31
CA ALA A 49 2.31 -20.36 -4.51
C ALA A 49 2.26 -21.29 -5.74
N ASN A 50 1.17 -22.02 -5.93
CA ASN A 50 0.95 -22.86 -7.11
C ASN A 50 0.88 -22.01 -8.40
N GLU A 51 0.22 -20.85 -8.36
CA GLU A 51 0.15 -19.95 -9.51
C GLU A 51 1.53 -19.37 -9.88
N PHE A 52 2.33 -18.96 -8.88
CA PHE A 52 3.70 -18.51 -9.13
C PHE A 52 4.58 -19.60 -9.76
N GLU A 53 4.43 -20.85 -9.31
CA GLU A 53 5.14 -21.97 -9.92
C GLU A 53 4.68 -22.23 -11.35
N ASN A 54 3.37 -22.28 -11.60
CA ASN A 54 2.80 -22.59 -12.91
C ASN A 54 3.02 -21.50 -13.96
N VAL A 55 2.88 -20.23 -13.58
CA VAL A 55 2.95 -19.09 -14.52
C VAL A 55 4.38 -18.59 -14.71
N TRP A 56 5.13 -18.52 -13.61
CA TRP A 56 6.44 -17.87 -13.57
C TRP A 56 7.60 -18.82 -13.32
N ASN A 57 7.32 -20.11 -13.09
CA ASN A 57 8.32 -21.11 -12.70
C ASN A 57 9.12 -20.72 -11.44
N PHE A 58 8.43 -20.09 -10.48
CA PHE A 58 8.95 -19.70 -9.18
C PHE A 58 8.25 -20.51 -8.08
N PRO A 59 8.82 -21.66 -7.67
CA PRO A 59 8.25 -22.49 -6.61
C PRO A 59 8.37 -21.79 -5.24
N TYR A 60 7.41 -22.07 -4.35
CA TYR A 60 7.38 -21.60 -2.95
C TYR A 60 7.23 -20.08 -2.76
N VAL A 61 6.88 -19.33 -3.78
CA VAL A 61 6.61 -17.89 -3.69
C VAL A 61 5.12 -17.65 -3.49
N VAL A 62 4.75 -16.98 -2.41
CA VAL A 62 3.33 -16.68 -2.09
C VAL A 62 2.91 -15.27 -2.53
N GLY A 63 3.85 -14.42 -2.85
CA GLY A 63 3.62 -13.05 -3.32
C GLY A 63 4.93 -12.30 -3.55
N CYS A 64 4.87 -11.26 -4.37
CA CYS A 64 5.99 -10.37 -4.63
C CYS A 64 5.78 -9.04 -3.91
N LEU A 65 6.79 -8.60 -3.15
CA LEU A 65 6.76 -7.34 -2.40
C LEU A 65 7.62 -6.30 -3.12
N ASP A 66 7.04 -5.13 -3.38
CA ASP A 66 7.78 -3.96 -3.89
C ASP A 66 7.37 -2.69 -3.16
N GLY A 67 8.27 -1.73 -3.14
CA GLY A 67 8.09 -0.44 -2.48
C GLY A 67 8.29 0.75 -3.42
N LYS A 68 7.32 1.66 -3.48
CA LYS A 68 7.38 2.86 -4.31
C LYS A 68 7.32 4.13 -3.48
N HIS A 69 8.29 5.03 -3.70
CA HIS A 69 8.24 6.37 -3.14
C HIS A 69 7.20 7.24 -3.84
N ILE A 70 6.19 7.68 -3.10
CA ILE A 70 5.20 8.65 -3.55
C ILE A 70 5.61 10.02 -3.02
N ARG A 71 5.87 10.96 -3.93
CA ARG A 71 6.24 12.33 -3.56
C ARG A 71 5.08 13.02 -2.87
N ILE A 72 5.38 13.68 -1.74
CA ILE A 72 4.41 14.48 -0.97
C ILE A 72 4.94 15.90 -0.77
N VAL A 73 4.04 16.79 -0.40
CA VAL A 73 4.42 18.11 0.16
C VAL A 73 4.85 17.86 1.59
N CYS A 74 5.93 18.52 2.04
CA CYS A 74 6.41 18.40 3.41
C CYS A 74 5.27 18.71 4.39
N PRO A 75 4.88 17.76 5.26
CA PRO A 75 3.91 18.04 6.31
C PRO A 75 4.45 19.07 7.30
N THR A 76 3.58 19.92 7.83
CA THR A 76 3.95 20.92 8.82
C THR A 76 4.56 20.23 10.05
N ASP A 77 5.63 20.79 10.59
CA ASP A 77 6.35 20.32 11.78
C ASP A 77 6.90 18.87 11.72
N SER A 78 7.01 18.30 10.52
CA SER A 78 7.52 16.94 10.33
C SER A 78 9.04 16.81 10.28
N GLY A 79 9.77 17.92 10.20
CA GLY A 79 11.22 17.91 10.06
C GLY A 79 11.70 17.08 8.86
N GLU A 80 12.72 16.25 9.07
CA GLU A 80 13.27 15.36 8.04
C GLU A 80 12.61 13.97 7.99
N MET A 81 11.55 13.73 8.74
CA MET A 81 10.93 12.40 8.87
C MET A 81 10.51 11.81 7.52
N PHE A 82 10.04 12.64 6.60
CA PHE A 82 9.59 12.23 5.26
C PHE A 82 10.64 12.46 4.16
N PHE A 83 11.83 12.94 4.54
CA PHE A 83 12.87 13.24 3.57
C PHE A 83 13.63 11.98 3.16
N ASN A 84 13.64 11.65 1.87
CA ASN A 84 14.25 10.43 1.38
C ASN A 84 15.68 10.65 0.86
N TYR A 85 16.38 9.54 0.56
CA TYR A 85 17.76 9.55 0.03
C TYR A 85 17.90 10.25 -1.36
N LYS A 86 16.78 10.39 -2.10
CA LYS A 86 16.73 11.12 -3.38
C LYS A 86 16.48 12.62 -3.20
N LYS A 87 16.55 13.13 -1.96
CA LYS A 87 16.43 14.54 -1.60
C LYS A 87 15.06 15.17 -1.92
N TYR A 88 13.96 14.43 -1.68
CA TYR A 88 12.61 14.96 -1.70
C TYR A 88 11.75 14.31 -0.62
N PHE A 89 10.63 14.95 -0.28
CA PHE A 89 9.69 14.41 0.70
C PHE A 89 8.80 13.34 0.06
N SER A 90 8.70 12.18 0.70
CA SER A 90 7.92 11.05 0.20
C SER A 90 7.40 10.16 1.32
N VAL A 91 6.33 9.45 1.03
CA VAL A 91 5.90 8.25 1.74
C VAL A 91 6.22 7.02 0.89
N VAL A 92 6.44 5.88 1.53
CA VAL A 92 6.63 4.61 0.80
C VAL A 92 5.30 3.88 0.78
N LEU A 93 4.82 3.60 -0.42
CA LEU A 93 3.74 2.65 -0.64
C LEU A 93 4.40 1.29 -0.84
N GLN A 94 4.12 0.34 0.03
CA GLN A 94 4.48 -1.08 -0.15
C GLN A 94 3.27 -1.84 -0.65
N GLY A 95 3.48 -2.66 -1.66
CA GLY A 95 2.47 -3.53 -2.24
C GLY A 95 2.96 -4.97 -2.26
N LEU A 96 2.17 -5.89 -1.73
CA LEU A 96 2.30 -7.32 -1.93
C LEU A 96 1.33 -7.72 -3.03
N VAL A 97 1.82 -8.37 -4.09
CA VAL A 97 1.02 -8.75 -5.25
C VAL A 97 1.09 -10.25 -5.50
N ASP A 98 0.03 -10.81 -6.08
CA ASP A 98 -0.04 -12.20 -6.52
C ASP A 98 0.61 -12.42 -7.90
N ALA A 99 0.54 -13.66 -8.42
CA ALA A 99 1.08 -14.03 -9.73
C ALA A 99 0.37 -13.34 -10.91
N ASN A 100 -0.84 -12.84 -10.69
CA ASN A 100 -1.70 -12.18 -11.68
C ASN A 100 -1.69 -10.65 -11.56
N TYR A 101 -0.73 -10.09 -10.79
CA TYR A 101 -0.58 -8.65 -10.53
C TYR A 101 -1.72 -8.00 -9.72
N ASN A 102 -2.55 -8.78 -9.01
CA ASN A 102 -3.52 -8.24 -8.08
C ASN A 102 -2.85 -7.94 -6.73
N PHE A 103 -3.27 -6.87 -6.08
CA PHE A 103 -2.81 -6.57 -4.73
C PHE A 103 -3.42 -7.54 -3.72
N ILE A 104 -2.56 -8.22 -2.98
CA ILE A 104 -2.92 -9.01 -1.79
C ILE A 104 -3.02 -8.10 -0.58
N SER A 105 -2.06 -7.17 -0.47
CA SER A 105 -2.01 -6.19 0.62
C SER A 105 -1.26 -4.95 0.19
N VAL A 106 -1.65 -3.81 0.74
CA VAL A 106 -1.00 -2.51 0.54
C VAL A 106 -0.81 -1.86 1.89
N ASP A 107 0.39 -1.33 2.12
CA ASP A 107 0.71 -0.54 3.31
C ASP A 107 1.40 0.77 2.92
N MET A 108 1.21 1.80 3.73
CA MET A 108 1.79 3.12 3.50
C MET A 108 2.56 3.57 4.74
N GLY A 109 3.87 3.64 4.61
CA GLY A 109 4.78 4.00 5.68
C GLY A 109 5.58 5.27 5.44
N VAL A 110 6.17 5.77 6.52
CA VAL A 110 7.09 6.90 6.49
C VAL A 110 8.46 6.41 6.05
N SER A 111 8.99 6.98 4.98
CA SER A 111 10.36 6.73 4.53
C SER A 111 11.34 7.67 5.24
N GLY A 112 11.50 7.51 6.52
CA GLY A 112 12.70 8.01 7.20
C GLY A 112 13.73 6.88 7.32
N ASN A 113 14.99 7.18 7.65
CA ASN A 113 16.12 6.26 7.87
C ASN A 113 15.88 5.11 8.89
N LYS A 114 14.65 4.88 9.28
CA LYS A 114 14.21 3.69 10.02
C LYS A 114 13.65 2.71 9.01
N ALA A 115 14.35 1.59 8.87
CA ALA A 115 13.79 0.38 8.27
C ALA A 115 12.34 0.25 8.71
N MET A 116 11.41 0.10 7.76
CA MET A 116 10.01 -0.12 8.07
C MET A 116 9.93 -1.17 9.15
N ASP A 117 9.39 -0.76 10.29
CA ASP A 117 9.22 -1.65 11.42
C ASP A 117 8.30 -2.78 10.92
N ALA A 118 8.88 -3.97 10.78
CA ALA A 118 8.18 -5.19 10.37
C ALA A 118 7.01 -5.57 11.32
N ARG A 119 6.70 -4.69 12.27
CA ARG A 119 5.63 -4.84 13.26
C ARG A 119 4.22 -4.65 12.71
N PHE A 120 4.08 -4.11 11.50
CA PHE A 120 2.76 -3.90 10.87
C PHE A 120 2.29 -5.07 9.99
N TRP A 121 3.17 -6.00 9.67
CA TRP A 121 2.76 -7.25 9.06
C TRP A 121 2.14 -8.14 10.13
N PRO A 122 0.93 -8.69 9.90
CA PRO A 122 0.45 -9.78 10.75
C PRO A 122 1.56 -10.83 10.80
N GLN A 123 1.93 -11.28 11.98
CA GLN A 123 3.03 -12.26 12.23
C GLN A 123 2.88 -13.60 11.48
N THR A 124 1.94 -13.70 10.57
CA THR A 124 1.61 -14.87 9.76
C THR A 124 2.35 -14.96 8.42
N CYS A 125 3.13 -13.96 8.02
CA CYS A 125 3.92 -14.00 6.78
C CYS A 125 5.43 -14.12 7.02
N SER A 126 5.87 -14.75 8.08
CA SER A 126 7.25 -15.20 8.17
C SER A 126 7.41 -16.48 7.34
N VAL A 127 8.19 -16.43 6.28
CA VAL A 127 8.57 -17.56 5.41
C VAL A 127 9.28 -18.70 6.17
N SER A 128 9.58 -18.50 7.45
CA SER A 128 10.29 -19.46 8.31
C SER A 128 9.43 -20.56 8.94
N SER A 129 8.12 -20.62 8.63
CA SER A 129 7.23 -21.63 9.25
C SER A 129 6.80 -22.76 8.30
N MET A 130 7.35 -22.85 7.08
CA MET A 130 7.01 -23.95 6.16
C MET A 130 8.06 -25.07 6.09
N GLU A 131 9.13 -25.00 6.90
CA GLU A 131 10.07 -26.11 7.02
C GLU A 131 9.83 -26.87 8.33
N GLN A 132 8.70 -27.52 8.51
CA GLN A 132 8.55 -28.69 9.41
C GLN A 132 7.07 -29.11 9.45
N GLU A 133 6.67 -29.94 8.46
CA GLU A 133 5.84 -31.13 8.70
C GLU A 133 5.91 -32.03 7.47
#